data_785a73f8f602cba887b2d999a201f712
#
_entry.id   785a73f8f602cba887b2d999a201f712
#
_cell.length_a   1.000
_cell.length_b   1.000
_cell.length_c   1.000
_cell.angle_alpha   90.00
_cell.angle_beta   90.00
_cell.angle_gamma   90.00
#
_symmetry.space_group_name_H-M   'P 1'
#
loop_
_entity.id
_entity.type
_entity.pdbx_description
1 polymer ?
#
loop_
_entity_poly.entity_id
_entity_poly.type
_entity_poly.pdbx_seq_one_letter_code
_entity_poly.pdbx_strand_id
1 'polypeptide(L)'
;MSVIPWPLHHVRASGRRSTSVLKHAMIEHMPSADDTAGLAAALIQSRQTILPKRLGAPGPNVAELAAILQSAAHAPDHGQLTPWRFVLVPDTSRTLLADVFAEALLERDPGAAPEQVEQAREKAYRSPVLLLAIVDGERGDADIELAERMVSAGCAIQNMLLMATAQGYGSALTSGKALKASSLRALFRLAPGEQALCFVSIGTVVSRKGARLRPTASSYVSTLDEHRGILPGF
;
A
#
# COMPACT_ATOMS: atom_id res chain seq x y z
N MET A 1 -27.17 -3.19 -21.36
CA MET A 1 -26.40 -1.96 -21.08
C MET A 1 -25.00 -2.17 -21.60
N SER A 2 -24.64 -1.45 -22.63
CA SER A 2 -23.46 -1.67 -23.47
C SER A 2 -22.19 -1.23 -22.77
N VAL A 3 -21.21 -2.13 -22.68
CA VAL A 3 -19.86 -1.85 -22.17
C VAL A 3 -19.08 -1.18 -23.30
N ILE A 4 -18.66 0.07 -23.11
CA ILE A 4 -17.82 0.79 -24.06
C ILE A 4 -16.37 0.32 -23.84
N PRO A 5 -15.70 -0.27 -24.84
CA PRO A 5 -14.30 -0.63 -24.74
C PRO A 5 -13.41 0.62 -24.92
N TRP A 6 -12.40 0.77 -24.06
CA TRP A 6 -11.34 1.77 -24.12
C TRP A 6 -10.48 1.52 -25.38
N PRO A 7 -10.20 2.53 -26.22
CA PRO A 7 -9.38 2.34 -27.41
C PRO A 7 -7.90 2.19 -27.06
N LEU A 8 -7.33 1.04 -27.42
CA LEU A 8 -5.87 0.83 -27.46
C LEU A 8 -5.29 1.56 -28.68
N HIS A 9 -4.75 2.74 -28.50
CA HIS A 9 -3.92 3.38 -29.52
C HIS A 9 -2.54 2.71 -29.56
N HIS A 10 -2.32 1.88 -30.56
CA HIS A 10 -1.00 1.43 -30.97
C HIS A 10 -0.19 2.62 -31.54
N VAL A 11 0.67 3.21 -30.72
CA VAL A 11 1.72 4.11 -31.20
C VAL A 11 2.86 3.25 -31.73
N ARG A 12 3.03 3.20 -33.04
CA ARG A 12 4.22 2.62 -33.68
C ARG A 12 5.43 3.48 -33.35
N ALA A 13 6.36 2.94 -32.56
CA ALA A 13 7.64 3.55 -32.30
C ALA A 13 8.54 3.42 -33.55
N SER A 14 8.71 4.51 -34.28
CA SER A 14 9.82 4.68 -35.23
C SER A 14 10.88 5.56 -34.55
N GLY A 15 12.06 5.00 -34.24
CA GLY A 15 13.17 5.81 -33.70
C GLY A 15 14.20 5.06 -32.88
N ARG A 16 15.01 4.19 -33.51
CA ARG A 16 16.15 3.50 -32.87
C ARG A 16 17.38 4.37 -32.59
N ARG A 17 17.26 5.64 -32.19
CA ARG A 17 18.44 6.49 -31.89
C ARG A 17 18.38 7.27 -30.57
N SER A 18 17.39 7.08 -29.70
CA SER A 18 17.26 7.88 -28.48
C SER A 18 17.59 7.15 -27.17
N THR A 19 17.64 5.81 -27.16
CA THR A 19 17.80 5.04 -25.91
C THR A 19 19.22 5.03 -25.34
N SER A 20 20.25 5.27 -26.18
CA SER A 20 21.66 5.26 -25.73
C SER A 20 22.04 6.58 -25.03
N VAL A 21 21.53 7.69 -25.51
CA VAL A 21 21.81 9.03 -24.94
C VAL A 21 21.11 9.19 -23.58
N LEU A 22 19.87 8.72 -23.47
CA LEU A 22 19.15 8.75 -22.19
C LEU A 22 19.76 7.83 -21.13
N LYS A 23 20.28 6.66 -21.52
CA LYS A 23 21.02 5.77 -20.61
C LYS A 23 22.34 6.40 -20.13
N HIS A 24 23.08 7.09 -21.01
CA HIS A 24 24.32 7.78 -20.62
C HIS A 24 24.05 8.94 -19.65
N ALA A 25 23.07 9.79 -19.94
CA ALA A 25 22.70 10.90 -19.06
C ALA A 25 22.17 10.46 -17.68
N MET A 26 21.53 9.29 -17.57
CA MET A 26 21.10 8.73 -16.27
C MET A 26 22.27 8.20 -15.44
N ILE A 27 23.37 7.77 -16.04
CA ILE A 27 24.54 7.23 -15.33
C ILE A 27 25.42 8.37 -14.77
N GLU A 28 25.48 9.51 -15.42
CA GLU A 28 26.30 10.66 -15.00
C GLU A 28 25.78 11.41 -13.77
N HIS A 29 24.55 11.12 -13.30
CA HIS A 29 23.93 11.78 -12.14
C HIS A 29 23.47 10.81 -11.06
N MET A 30 23.99 9.57 -11.03
CA MET A 30 23.72 8.68 -9.91
C MET A 30 24.48 9.17 -8.67
N PRO A 31 23.79 9.38 -7.53
CA PRO A 31 24.47 9.76 -6.29
C PRO A 31 25.47 8.66 -5.91
N SER A 32 26.52 9.01 -5.18
CA SER A 32 27.49 8.03 -4.67
C SER A 32 26.79 6.96 -3.82
N ALA A 33 27.44 5.82 -3.64
CA ALA A 33 26.89 4.76 -2.78
C ALA A 33 26.60 5.26 -1.35
N ASP A 34 27.47 6.12 -0.82
CA ASP A 34 27.30 6.70 0.52
C ASP A 34 26.13 7.68 0.57
N ASP A 35 25.95 8.52 -0.49
CA ASP A 35 24.81 9.43 -0.60
C ASP A 35 23.50 8.63 -0.70
N THR A 36 23.50 7.56 -1.47
CA THR A 36 22.32 6.69 -1.65
C THR A 36 21.95 6.00 -0.35
N ALA A 37 22.93 5.48 0.40
CA ALA A 37 22.71 4.85 1.69
C ALA A 37 22.16 5.85 2.73
N GLY A 38 22.72 7.06 2.75
CA GLY A 38 22.27 8.15 3.61
C GLY A 38 20.81 8.56 3.32
N LEU A 39 20.46 8.74 2.05
CA LEU A 39 19.11 9.07 1.62
C LEU A 39 18.12 7.95 1.97
N ALA A 40 18.47 6.69 1.71
CA ALA A 40 17.62 5.55 2.05
C ALA A 40 17.39 5.45 3.55
N ALA A 41 18.44 5.60 4.36
CA ALA A 41 18.33 5.57 5.82
C ALA A 41 17.43 6.70 6.34
N ALA A 42 17.62 7.93 5.85
CA ALA A 42 16.82 9.08 6.25
C ALA A 42 15.34 8.87 5.90
N LEU A 43 15.04 8.40 4.69
CA LEU A 43 13.67 8.15 4.25
C LEU A 43 12.99 7.05 5.08
N ILE A 44 13.66 5.91 5.28
CA ILE A 44 13.14 4.79 6.07
C ILE A 44 12.88 5.23 7.52
N GLN A 45 13.79 5.98 8.13
CA GLN A 45 13.66 6.46 9.51
C GLN A 45 12.58 7.53 9.67
N SER A 46 12.39 8.40 8.68
CA SER A 46 11.39 9.49 8.71
C SER A 46 9.96 8.97 8.58
N ARG A 47 9.77 7.82 7.91
CA ARG A 47 8.45 7.25 7.71
C ARG A 47 7.81 6.84 9.06
N GLN A 48 6.67 7.42 9.36
CA GLN A 48 5.88 7.12 10.55
C GLN A 48 4.44 6.78 10.15
N THR A 49 3.79 5.94 10.94
CA THR A 49 2.34 5.75 10.82
C THR A 49 1.60 6.96 11.38
N ILE A 50 0.90 7.67 10.53
CA ILE A 50 0.01 8.77 10.89
C ILE A 50 -1.42 8.25 10.81
N LEU A 51 -2.07 8.08 11.96
CA LEU A 51 -3.44 7.53 12.00
C LEU A 51 -4.38 8.33 11.08
N PRO A 52 -5.34 7.69 10.40
CA PRO A 52 -6.22 8.35 9.43
C PRO A 52 -6.92 9.61 9.99
N LYS A 53 -7.33 9.60 11.27
CA LYS A 53 -7.94 10.76 11.95
C LYS A 53 -7.01 11.96 12.17
N ARG A 54 -5.72 11.82 11.79
CA ARG A 54 -4.71 12.89 11.86
C ARG A 54 -4.18 13.24 10.48
N LEU A 55 -4.81 12.71 9.45
CA LEU A 55 -4.61 13.08 8.07
C LEU A 55 -5.72 14.04 7.64
N GLY A 56 -5.38 15.08 6.92
CA GLY A 56 -6.30 16.09 6.43
C GLY A 56 -6.03 16.45 4.98
N ALA A 57 -6.89 17.29 4.44
CA ALA A 57 -6.70 17.90 3.14
C ALA A 57 -5.59 18.96 3.17
N PRO A 58 -4.95 19.27 2.01
CA PRO A 58 -5.12 18.53 0.77
C PRO A 58 -4.45 17.15 0.81
N GLY A 59 -4.94 16.21 0.02
CA GLY A 59 -4.20 14.99 -0.33
C GLY A 59 -3.19 15.26 -1.44
N PRO A 60 -2.40 14.23 -1.86
CA PRO A 60 -1.58 14.30 -3.06
C PRO A 60 -2.43 14.70 -4.27
N ASN A 61 -1.88 15.55 -5.12
CA ASN A 61 -2.48 15.85 -6.41
C ASN A 61 -2.36 14.64 -7.35
N VAL A 62 -2.94 14.73 -8.56
CA VAL A 62 -2.99 13.60 -9.51
C VAL A 62 -1.59 13.09 -9.87
N ALA A 63 -0.62 13.97 -10.12
CA ALA A 63 0.74 13.59 -10.48
C ALA A 63 1.48 12.95 -9.30
N GLU A 64 1.35 13.52 -8.11
CA GLU A 64 1.93 12.98 -6.87
C GLU A 64 1.34 11.62 -6.52
N LEU A 65 0.02 11.47 -6.61
CA LEU A 65 -0.64 10.17 -6.40
C LEU A 65 -0.19 9.13 -7.43
N ALA A 66 -0.06 9.51 -8.69
CA ALA A 66 0.45 8.64 -9.73
C ALA A 66 1.88 8.15 -9.42
N ALA A 67 2.77 9.03 -8.96
CA ALA A 67 4.13 8.67 -8.56
C ALA A 67 4.13 7.70 -7.34
N ILE A 68 3.26 7.93 -6.36
CA ILE A 68 3.07 7.03 -5.21
C ILE A 68 2.62 5.65 -5.70
N LEU A 69 1.61 5.58 -6.56
CA LEU A 69 1.10 4.31 -7.07
C LEU A 69 2.14 3.59 -7.95
N GLN A 70 2.86 4.32 -8.80
CA GLN A 70 3.91 3.75 -9.65
C GLN A 70 5.05 3.14 -8.85
N SER A 71 5.37 3.67 -7.67
CA SER A 71 6.43 3.10 -6.81
C SER A 71 6.16 1.66 -6.38
N ALA A 72 4.90 1.25 -6.33
CA ALA A 72 4.52 -0.13 -6.02
C ALA A 72 5.09 -1.14 -7.03
N ALA A 73 5.22 -0.76 -8.30
CA ALA A 73 5.72 -1.63 -9.37
C ALA A 73 7.21 -2.04 -9.19
N HIS A 74 7.93 -1.41 -8.27
CA HIS A 74 9.33 -1.74 -7.94
C HIS A 74 9.47 -2.74 -6.79
N ALA A 75 8.36 -3.36 -6.36
CA ALA A 75 8.40 -4.43 -5.38
C ALA A 75 9.03 -5.69 -5.97
N PRO A 76 9.78 -6.49 -5.17
CA PRO A 76 10.16 -7.84 -5.56
C PRO A 76 8.93 -8.67 -5.88
N ASP A 77 8.95 -9.37 -7.01
CA ASP A 77 7.79 -10.10 -7.51
C ASP A 77 8.24 -11.37 -8.24
N HIS A 78 8.09 -12.51 -7.57
CA HIS A 78 8.45 -13.81 -8.14
C HIS A 78 7.55 -14.09 -9.35
N GLY A 79 8.17 -14.45 -10.47
CA GLY A 79 7.46 -14.73 -11.72
C GLY A 79 6.79 -13.51 -12.36
N GLN A 80 7.04 -12.30 -11.88
CA GLN A 80 6.42 -11.07 -12.39
C GLN A 80 4.88 -11.14 -12.42
N LEU A 81 4.30 -11.77 -11.40
CA LEU A 81 2.86 -12.05 -11.32
C LEU A 81 2.03 -10.80 -11.12
N THR A 82 2.60 -9.77 -10.47
CA THR A 82 1.84 -8.64 -9.91
C THR A 82 0.60 -9.16 -9.14
N PRO A 83 0.82 -9.95 -8.07
CA PRO A 83 -0.26 -10.67 -7.38
C PRO A 83 -1.08 -9.76 -6.47
N TRP A 84 -1.02 -8.46 -6.69
CA TRP A 84 -1.71 -7.44 -5.90
C TRP A 84 -2.28 -6.36 -6.80
N ARG A 85 -3.30 -5.70 -6.29
CA ARG A 85 -3.90 -4.53 -6.89
C ARG A 85 -4.41 -3.57 -5.83
N PHE A 86 -4.56 -2.32 -6.22
CA PHE A 86 -5.10 -1.28 -5.35
C PHE A 86 -6.39 -0.72 -5.94
N VAL A 87 -7.40 -0.52 -5.09
CA VAL A 87 -8.66 0.11 -5.49
C VAL A 87 -8.77 1.46 -4.80
N LEU A 88 -8.70 2.54 -5.57
CA LEU A 88 -8.93 3.89 -5.06
C LEU A 88 -10.42 4.05 -4.73
N VAL A 89 -10.71 4.58 -3.55
CA VAL A 89 -12.07 4.93 -3.12
C VAL A 89 -12.21 6.45 -3.20
N PRO A 90 -12.78 7.00 -4.28
CA PRO A 90 -12.98 8.44 -4.44
C PRO A 90 -14.05 8.94 -3.46
N ASP A 91 -14.08 10.24 -3.22
CA ASP A 91 -15.04 10.86 -2.28
C ASP A 91 -16.50 10.55 -2.65
N THR A 92 -16.81 10.46 -3.93
CA THR A 92 -18.15 10.10 -4.44
C THR A 92 -18.60 8.69 -4.06
N SER A 93 -17.68 7.80 -3.71
CA SER A 93 -17.95 6.41 -3.34
C SER A 93 -17.77 6.13 -1.83
N ARG A 94 -17.41 7.15 -1.03
CA ARG A 94 -17.18 6.97 0.41
C ARG A 94 -18.43 6.55 1.17
N THR A 95 -19.61 6.98 0.74
CA THR A 95 -20.88 6.58 1.35
C THR A 95 -21.11 5.08 1.22
N LEU A 96 -20.82 4.48 0.06
CA LEU A 96 -20.93 3.02 -0.13
C LEU A 96 -20.04 2.25 0.84
N LEU A 97 -18.81 2.73 1.03
CA LEU A 97 -17.87 2.10 1.97
C LEU A 97 -18.31 2.32 3.43
N ALA A 98 -18.87 3.48 3.75
CA ALA A 98 -19.40 3.78 5.09
C ALA A 98 -20.55 2.83 5.45
N ASP A 99 -21.46 2.55 4.50
CA ASP A 99 -22.55 1.59 4.68
C ASP A 99 -22.00 0.18 4.94
N VAL A 100 -21.02 -0.26 4.14
CA VAL A 100 -20.37 -1.56 4.35
C VAL A 100 -19.68 -1.65 5.72
N PHE A 101 -19.07 -0.58 6.22
CA PHE A 101 -18.48 -0.59 7.55
C PHE A 101 -19.53 -0.69 8.67
N ALA A 102 -20.69 -0.07 8.49
CA ALA A 102 -21.81 -0.18 9.40
C ALA A 102 -22.42 -1.61 9.38
N GLU A 103 -22.67 -2.13 8.19
CA GLU A 103 -23.17 -3.50 8.00
C GLU A 103 -22.23 -4.54 8.62
N ALA A 104 -20.93 -4.46 8.35
CA ALA A 104 -19.93 -5.36 8.92
C ALA A 104 -19.82 -5.26 10.46
N LEU A 105 -20.18 -4.12 11.04
CA LEU A 105 -20.29 -3.99 12.49
C LEU A 105 -21.54 -4.70 13.01
N LEU A 106 -22.70 -4.44 12.41
CA LEU A 106 -23.99 -5.01 12.82
C LEU A 106 -24.06 -6.52 12.58
N GLU A 107 -23.46 -7.04 11.51
CA GLU A 107 -23.31 -8.48 11.27
C GLU A 107 -22.59 -9.17 12.43
N ARG A 108 -21.56 -8.54 12.99
CA ARG A 108 -20.75 -9.08 14.08
C ARG A 108 -21.34 -8.82 15.46
N ASP A 109 -21.99 -7.69 15.62
CA ASP A 109 -22.58 -7.21 16.87
C ASP A 109 -23.94 -6.57 16.58
N PRO A 110 -25.00 -7.38 16.51
CA PRO A 110 -26.35 -6.88 16.25
C PRO A 110 -26.89 -5.92 17.33
N GLY A 111 -26.27 -5.91 18.51
CA GLY A 111 -26.60 -5.00 19.61
C GLY A 111 -25.76 -3.74 19.64
N ALA A 112 -24.96 -3.44 18.61
CA ALA A 112 -24.13 -2.26 18.56
C ALA A 112 -24.98 -0.98 18.69
N ALA A 113 -24.54 -0.09 19.58
CA ALA A 113 -25.21 1.20 19.79
C ALA A 113 -25.13 2.08 18.52
N PRO A 114 -26.13 2.95 18.28
CA PRO A 114 -26.16 3.84 17.12
C PRO A 114 -24.87 4.66 16.95
N GLU A 115 -24.28 5.11 18.04
CA GLU A 115 -23.03 5.87 18.07
C GLU A 115 -21.83 5.03 17.57
N GLN A 116 -21.82 3.73 17.84
CA GLN A 116 -20.79 2.81 17.37
C GLN A 116 -20.93 2.56 15.86
N VAL A 117 -22.18 2.48 15.38
CA VAL A 117 -22.48 2.33 13.95
C VAL A 117 -22.03 3.58 13.20
N GLU A 118 -22.32 4.79 13.72
CA GLU A 118 -21.87 6.04 13.11
C GLU A 118 -20.34 6.16 13.12
N GLN A 119 -19.68 5.82 14.23
CA GLN A 119 -18.22 5.78 14.29
C GLN A 119 -17.62 4.76 13.27
N ALA A 120 -18.34 3.69 12.95
CA ALA A 120 -17.90 2.77 11.90
C ALA A 120 -18.00 3.43 10.51
N ARG A 121 -19.09 4.15 10.22
CA ARG A 121 -19.30 4.92 8.99
C ARG A 121 -18.23 5.99 8.79
N GLU A 122 -17.94 6.78 9.82
CA GLU A 122 -16.93 7.84 9.78
C GLU A 122 -15.54 7.37 9.31
N LYS A 123 -15.19 6.10 9.50
CA LYS A 123 -13.88 5.57 9.10
C LYS A 123 -13.64 5.71 7.60
N ALA A 124 -14.70 5.69 6.79
CA ALA A 124 -14.61 5.84 5.35
C ALA A 124 -14.12 7.24 4.92
N TYR A 125 -14.28 8.25 5.77
CA TYR A 125 -14.02 9.66 5.44
C TYR A 125 -12.72 10.21 6.06
N ARG A 126 -11.95 9.43 6.81
CA ARG A 126 -10.84 9.90 7.65
C ARG A 126 -9.58 10.35 6.93
N SER A 127 -9.47 10.19 5.63
CA SER A 127 -8.29 10.61 4.87
C SER A 127 -8.66 11.07 3.47
N PRO A 128 -7.93 12.04 2.90
CA PRO A 128 -8.17 12.51 1.52
C PRO A 128 -8.02 11.41 0.49
N VAL A 129 -6.98 10.58 0.61
CA VAL A 129 -6.78 9.41 -0.24
C VAL A 129 -6.96 8.13 0.57
N LEU A 130 -7.78 7.24 0.06
CA LEU A 130 -8.04 5.91 0.61
C LEU A 130 -8.00 4.88 -0.49
N LEU A 131 -7.17 3.86 -0.30
CA LEU A 131 -7.01 2.74 -1.22
C LEU A 131 -7.27 1.43 -0.45
N LEU A 132 -7.94 0.47 -1.08
CA LEU A 132 -7.93 -0.91 -0.61
C LEU A 132 -6.80 -1.66 -1.31
N ALA A 133 -5.91 -2.27 -0.55
CA ALA A 133 -4.90 -3.21 -1.04
C ALA A 133 -5.46 -4.62 -1.03
N ILE A 134 -5.33 -5.31 -2.15
CA ILE A 134 -5.85 -6.65 -2.39
C ILE A 134 -4.70 -7.53 -2.88
N VAL A 135 -4.63 -8.76 -2.38
CA VAL A 135 -3.74 -9.80 -2.90
C VAL A 135 -4.56 -10.90 -3.56
N ASP A 136 -4.07 -11.41 -4.67
CA ASP A 136 -4.64 -12.54 -5.41
C ASP A 136 -3.77 -13.79 -5.15
N GLY A 137 -4.33 -14.75 -4.44
CA GLY A 137 -3.67 -16.01 -4.10
C GLY A 137 -3.61 -17.01 -5.23
N GLU A 138 -4.33 -16.78 -6.33
CA GLU A 138 -4.50 -17.75 -7.43
C GLU A 138 -3.95 -17.24 -8.77
N ARG A 139 -3.51 -15.98 -8.85
CA ARG A 139 -3.06 -15.37 -10.10
C ARG A 139 -1.79 -16.01 -10.63
N GLY A 140 -1.83 -16.45 -11.89
CA GLY A 140 -0.66 -16.97 -12.64
C GLY A 140 -0.21 -18.32 -12.14
N ASP A 141 1.08 -18.47 -11.80
CA ASP A 141 1.70 -19.73 -11.42
C ASP A 141 1.20 -20.22 -10.05
N ALA A 142 0.64 -21.43 -10.03
CA ALA A 142 0.10 -22.07 -8.83
C ALA A 142 1.18 -22.54 -7.84
N ASP A 143 2.42 -22.73 -8.31
CA ASP A 143 3.54 -23.15 -7.46
C ASP A 143 4.07 -21.99 -6.59
N ILE A 144 3.70 -20.74 -6.92
CA ILE A 144 4.03 -19.56 -6.11
C ILE A 144 3.00 -19.40 -5.01
N GLU A 145 3.40 -19.69 -3.79
CA GLU A 145 2.50 -19.72 -2.64
C GLU A 145 1.98 -18.33 -2.22
N LEU A 146 0.84 -18.30 -1.53
CA LEU A 146 0.25 -17.08 -0.98
C LEU A 146 1.22 -16.28 -0.10
N ALA A 147 2.12 -16.95 0.64
CA ALA A 147 3.11 -16.31 1.49
C ALA A 147 4.06 -15.41 0.68
N GLU A 148 4.56 -15.87 -0.46
CA GLU A 148 5.43 -15.09 -1.36
C GLU A 148 4.67 -13.90 -1.96
N ARG A 149 3.41 -14.11 -2.36
CA ARG A 149 2.53 -13.06 -2.88
C ARG A 149 2.26 -11.98 -1.84
N MET A 150 2.08 -12.37 -0.58
CA MET A 150 1.93 -11.45 0.55
C MET A 150 3.20 -10.63 0.81
N VAL A 151 4.39 -11.23 0.67
CA VAL A 151 5.67 -10.52 0.76
C VAL A 151 5.77 -9.47 -0.34
N SER A 152 5.49 -9.84 -1.60
CA SER A 152 5.46 -8.90 -2.72
C SER A 152 4.48 -7.75 -2.48
N ALA A 153 3.24 -8.04 -2.06
CA ALA A 153 2.25 -7.03 -1.72
C ALA A 153 2.71 -6.09 -0.59
N GLY A 154 3.35 -6.63 0.44
CA GLY A 154 3.92 -5.85 1.55
C GLY A 154 5.02 -4.91 1.08
N CYS A 155 5.91 -5.36 0.19
CA CYS A 155 6.95 -4.54 -0.43
C CYS A 155 6.35 -3.44 -1.30
N ALA A 156 5.33 -3.75 -2.12
CA ALA A 156 4.62 -2.77 -2.93
C ALA A 156 3.99 -1.67 -2.08
N ILE A 157 3.29 -2.05 -1.02
CA ILE A 157 2.72 -1.11 -0.05
C ILE A 157 3.82 -0.27 0.60
N GLN A 158 4.92 -0.87 1.07
CA GLN A 158 6.01 -0.12 1.70
C GLN A 158 6.63 0.90 0.76
N ASN A 159 6.83 0.58 -0.53
CA ASN A 159 7.31 1.53 -1.52
C ASN A 159 6.38 2.74 -1.64
N MET A 160 5.05 2.52 -1.67
CA MET A 160 4.06 3.60 -1.68
C MET A 160 4.13 4.47 -0.41
N LEU A 161 4.30 3.86 0.77
CA LEU A 161 4.42 4.62 2.03
C LEU A 161 5.69 5.46 2.07
N LEU A 162 6.81 4.95 1.55
CA LEU A 162 8.07 5.69 1.44
C LEU A 162 7.94 6.85 0.45
N MET A 163 7.35 6.63 -0.73
CA MET A 163 7.13 7.67 -1.72
C MET A 163 6.20 8.77 -1.18
N ALA A 164 5.10 8.41 -0.52
CA ALA A 164 4.23 9.38 0.14
C ALA A 164 4.99 10.20 1.20
N THR A 165 5.87 9.55 1.99
CA THR A 165 6.72 10.22 2.97
C THR A 165 7.72 11.18 2.31
N ALA A 166 8.36 10.77 1.20
CA ALA A 166 9.29 11.60 0.44
C ALA A 166 8.60 12.85 -0.13
N GLN A 167 7.32 12.75 -0.49
CA GLN A 167 6.50 13.87 -0.95
C GLN A 167 5.90 14.71 0.21
N GLY A 168 6.25 14.41 1.48
CA GLY A 168 5.78 15.16 2.64
C GLY A 168 4.42 14.73 3.20
N TYR A 169 3.79 13.71 2.64
CA TYR A 169 2.50 13.20 3.11
C TYR A 169 2.65 12.22 4.26
N GLY A 170 1.64 12.20 5.13
CA GLY A 170 1.46 11.15 6.10
C GLY A 170 0.69 9.96 5.53
N SER A 171 0.94 8.79 6.07
CA SER A 171 0.25 7.57 5.65
C SER A 171 0.00 6.60 6.81
N ALA A 172 -1.00 5.74 6.63
CA ALA A 172 -1.31 4.66 7.56
C ALA A 172 -1.85 3.43 6.83
N LEU A 173 -1.53 2.26 7.38
CA LEU A 173 -2.24 1.04 7.08
C LEU A 173 -3.29 0.79 8.17
N THR A 174 -4.49 0.47 7.76
CA THR A 174 -5.57 0.06 8.66
C THR A 174 -6.17 -1.25 8.20
N SER A 175 -6.21 -2.20 9.12
CA SER A 175 -6.90 -3.47 8.95
C SER A 175 -7.93 -3.63 10.06
N GLY A 176 -8.92 -4.46 9.82
CA GLY A 176 -9.94 -4.66 10.82
C GLY A 176 -10.92 -5.76 10.41
N LYS A 177 -11.84 -6.07 11.29
CA LYS A 177 -12.79 -7.16 11.08
C LYS A 177 -13.67 -6.97 9.84
N ALA A 178 -13.94 -5.71 9.44
CA ALA A 178 -14.71 -5.38 8.23
C ALA A 178 -14.04 -5.90 6.93
N LEU A 179 -12.71 -6.07 6.89
CA LEU A 179 -12.04 -6.64 5.72
C LEU A 179 -12.48 -8.05 5.35
N LYS A 180 -13.04 -8.79 6.32
CA LYS A 180 -13.54 -10.16 6.15
C LYS A 180 -15.04 -10.24 5.88
N ALA A 181 -15.76 -9.10 5.91
CA ALA A 181 -17.19 -9.05 5.70
C ALA A 181 -17.56 -9.39 4.25
N SER A 182 -18.66 -10.11 4.08
CA SER A 182 -19.20 -10.47 2.76
C SER A 182 -19.61 -9.24 1.95
N SER A 183 -20.16 -8.23 2.62
CA SER A 183 -20.51 -6.94 2.03
C SER A 183 -19.30 -6.20 1.47
N LEU A 184 -18.13 -6.25 2.13
CA LEU A 184 -16.90 -5.67 1.59
C LEU A 184 -16.41 -6.42 0.34
N ARG A 185 -16.43 -7.75 0.39
CA ARG A 185 -16.09 -8.57 -0.79
C ARG A 185 -16.97 -8.22 -1.99
N ALA A 186 -18.28 -8.05 -1.75
CA ALA A 186 -19.24 -7.69 -2.79
C ALA A 186 -18.98 -6.28 -3.34
N LEU A 187 -18.78 -5.27 -2.47
CA LEU A 187 -18.50 -3.89 -2.87
C LEU A 187 -17.28 -3.79 -3.79
N PHE A 188 -16.18 -4.46 -3.42
CA PHE A 188 -14.93 -4.43 -4.16
C PHE A 188 -14.81 -5.53 -5.23
N ARG A 189 -15.87 -6.33 -5.42
CA ARG A 189 -15.94 -7.44 -6.39
C ARG A 189 -14.72 -8.35 -6.31
N LEU A 190 -14.39 -8.78 -5.09
CA LEU A 190 -13.24 -9.67 -4.88
C LEU A 190 -13.51 -11.04 -5.48
N ALA A 191 -12.60 -11.51 -6.34
CA ALA A 191 -12.63 -12.88 -6.87
C ALA A 191 -12.40 -13.91 -5.74
N PRO A 192 -12.71 -15.21 -5.95
CA PRO A 192 -12.53 -16.25 -4.93
C PRO A 192 -11.13 -16.27 -4.31
N GLY A 193 -10.08 -16.19 -5.11
CA GLY A 193 -8.67 -16.17 -4.67
C GLY A 193 -8.20 -14.83 -4.09
N GLU A 194 -8.97 -13.76 -4.25
CA GLU A 194 -8.58 -12.45 -3.77
C GLU A 194 -8.91 -12.22 -2.28
N GLN A 195 -7.97 -11.57 -1.59
CA GLN A 195 -8.09 -11.19 -0.19
C GLN A 195 -7.80 -9.71 0.00
N ALA A 196 -8.66 -9.01 0.75
CA ALA A 196 -8.42 -7.66 1.20
C ALA A 196 -7.35 -7.67 2.30
N LEU A 197 -6.22 -6.97 2.10
CA LEU A 197 -5.11 -6.92 3.07
C LEU A 197 -5.30 -5.80 4.09
N CYS A 198 -5.45 -4.58 3.60
CA CYS A 198 -5.59 -3.40 4.42
C CYS A 198 -6.09 -2.22 3.58
N PHE A 199 -6.57 -1.19 4.26
CA PHE A 199 -6.70 0.12 3.65
C PHE A 199 -5.41 0.92 3.82
N VAL A 200 -5.01 1.62 2.76
CA VAL A 200 -3.92 2.58 2.74
C VAL A 200 -4.53 3.98 2.73
N SER A 201 -4.27 4.75 3.78
CA SER A 201 -4.71 6.14 3.93
C SER A 201 -3.53 7.07 3.70
N ILE A 202 -3.70 8.13 2.89
CA ILE A 202 -2.66 9.13 2.62
C ILE A 202 -3.29 10.52 2.70
N GLY A 203 -2.54 11.50 3.24
CA GLY A 203 -2.99 12.89 3.34
C GLY A 203 -1.97 13.78 4.02
N THR A 204 -2.28 15.07 4.11
CA THR A 204 -1.47 16.05 4.84
C THR A 204 -1.50 15.73 6.34
N VAL A 205 -0.34 15.82 6.99
CA VAL A 205 -0.22 15.55 8.42
C VAL A 205 -0.75 16.74 9.22
N VAL A 206 -1.90 16.56 9.87
CA VAL A 206 -2.49 17.57 10.77
C VAL A 206 -1.85 17.54 12.15
N SER A 207 -1.54 16.33 12.66
CA SER A 207 -0.86 16.19 13.95
C SER A 207 -0.01 14.91 13.99
N ARG A 208 1.10 14.95 14.73
CA ARG A 208 2.01 13.81 14.91
C ARG A 208 1.97 13.33 16.36
N LYS A 209 2.24 12.05 16.57
CA LYS A 209 2.67 11.52 17.87
C LYS A 209 4.19 11.61 17.97
N GLY A 210 4.70 11.60 19.18
CA GLY A 210 6.13 11.44 19.42
C GLY A 210 6.70 10.20 18.73
N ALA A 211 7.97 10.26 18.37
CA ALA A 211 8.67 9.14 17.76
C ALA A 211 8.63 7.92 18.71
N ARG A 212 8.42 6.74 18.15
CA ARG A 212 8.51 5.48 18.90
C ARG A 212 9.96 5.01 18.91
N LEU A 213 10.38 4.49 20.04
CA LEU A 213 11.62 3.71 20.10
C LEU A 213 11.51 2.53 19.16
N ARG A 214 12.55 2.32 18.38
CA ARG A 214 12.65 1.17 17.48
C ARG A 214 13.50 0.10 18.15
N PRO A 215 13.16 -1.19 17.96
CA PRO A 215 13.99 -2.27 18.47
C PRO A 215 15.38 -2.23 17.80
N THR A 216 16.39 -2.67 18.52
CA THR A 216 17.73 -2.90 17.95
C THR A 216 17.75 -4.19 17.15
N ALA A 217 18.65 -4.29 16.18
CA ALA A 217 18.74 -5.47 15.31
C ALA A 217 18.96 -6.77 16.12
N SER A 218 19.69 -6.70 17.21
CA SER A 218 19.92 -7.83 18.12
C SER A 218 18.65 -8.41 18.75
N SER A 219 17.52 -7.67 18.74
CA SER A 219 16.27 -8.16 19.31
C SER A 219 15.45 -9.01 18.37
N TYR A 220 15.77 -9.04 17.07
CA TYR A 220 15.03 -9.79 16.05
C TYR A 220 15.91 -10.51 15.02
N VAL A 221 17.25 -10.45 15.19
CA VAL A 221 18.21 -11.22 14.41
C VAL A 221 18.75 -12.35 15.25
N SER A 222 18.96 -13.51 14.66
CA SER A 222 19.65 -14.65 15.25
C SER A 222 20.64 -15.19 14.26
N THR A 223 21.73 -15.76 14.77
CA THR A 223 22.77 -16.39 13.96
C THR A 223 22.66 -17.92 14.06
N LEU A 224 22.75 -18.62 12.94
CA LEU A 224 22.90 -20.08 12.93
C LEU A 224 24.35 -20.44 13.18
N ASP A 225 24.59 -21.12 14.31
CA ASP A 225 25.91 -21.65 14.68
C ASP A 225 25.98 -23.13 14.34
N GLU A 226 27.10 -23.57 13.81
CA GLU A 226 27.31 -24.94 13.32
C GLU A 226 27.10 -26.00 14.41
N HIS A 227 27.48 -25.69 15.65
CA HIS A 227 27.45 -26.65 16.76
C HIS A 227 26.35 -26.39 17.79
N ARG A 228 25.93 -25.14 17.95
CA ARG A 228 25.01 -24.72 18.99
C ARG A 228 23.60 -24.38 18.49
N GLY A 229 23.36 -24.48 17.17
CA GLY A 229 22.07 -24.17 16.58
C GLY A 229 21.80 -22.66 16.48
N ILE A 230 20.59 -22.21 16.81
CA ILE A 230 20.18 -20.80 16.69
C ILE A 230 20.59 -20.02 17.93
N LEU A 231 21.43 -19.01 17.74
CA LEU A 231 21.89 -18.09 18.80
C LEU A 231 21.25 -16.70 18.61
N PRO A 232 20.76 -16.05 19.69
CA PRO A 232 20.25 -14.68 19.61
C PRO A 232 21.35 -13.68 19.23
N GLY A 233 21.01 -12.71 18.38
CA GLY A 233 21.91 -11.66 17.93
C GLY A 233 22.80 -12.06 16.75
N PHE A 234 23.74 -11.16 16.41
CA PHE A 234 24.73 -11.30 15.34
C PHE A 234 26.03 -10.60 15.76
#